data_53377c5df16f8ff19c9465244c8d3c42
#
_entry.id   53377c5df16f8ff19c9465244c8d3c42
#
_cell.length_a   1.000
_cell.length_b   1.000
_cell.length_c   1.000
_cell.angle_alpha   90.00
_cell.angle_beta   90.00
_cell.angle_gamma   90.00
#
_symmetry.space_group_name_H-M   'P 1'
#
loop_
_entity.id
_entity.type
_entity.pdbx_description
1 polymer ?
#
loop_
_entity_poly.entity_id
_entity_poly.type
_entity_poly.pdbx_seq_one_letter_code
_entity_poly.pdbx_strand_id
1 'polypeptide(L)'
;MKKYRVFAALLALVMLLTLLPVSALAAEGADWLIPPMREYRAFTDTPGTICEEAAATCCRAGLMDGVDSKHFLPSSGLSHAQIIVISARLHRLLTGGTLDYFEPISLKGADWWTPYDGYLREQLSALAEDTVYAIIRETPTDACCRSEFFHLLSAVVKAAGTSLPERNAVYAVPDCCDQDILQFYRWGVLGGKDQYGTLRGGDALSRGAAAAMLARLIDPAQRLTLELEPLELCRELLEVDPDTVLMTVSGREVTAGEFMPTLVATESSYNHSHFGSMMLEQSGRTPLDEAVDAVCRLVLCESLAEELGLEIPPSNTVYFSGYQGLTAHGKEWQQYHERLLQAVLDRLGEGGIPAERLPQPEFAEIWGTLPFSGLSYRVAALPYWGGTF
;
A
#
# COMPACT_ATOMS: atom_id res chain seq x y z
N MET A 1 -51.35 -29.16 42.23
CA MET A 1 -51.27 -28.07 41.25
C MET A 1 -50.07 -27.09 41.47
N LYS A 2 -49.65 -26.79 42.67
CA LYS A 2 -48.50 -25.89 42.96
C LYS A 2 -47.13 -26.45 42.45
N LYS A 3 -46.88 -27.77 42.52
CA LYS A 3 -45.60 -28.40 42.12
C LYS A 3 -45.37 -28.33 40.62
N TYR A 4 -46.40 -28.44 39.77
CA TYR A 4 -46.28 -28.36 38.31
C TYR A 4 -46.02 -26.90 37.85
N ARG A 5 -46.49 -25.88 38.55
CA ARG A 5 -46.19 -24.49 38.22
C ARG A 5 -44.73 -24.09 38.49
N VAL A 6 -44.13 -24.64 39.55
CA VAL A 6 -42.71 -24.44 39.86
C VAL A 6 -41.84 -25.16 38.83
N PHE A 7 -42.21 -26.37 38.41
CA PHE A 7 -41.47 -27.11 37.38
C PHE A 7 -41.56 -26.46 36.00
N ALA A 8 -42.73 -25.94 35.61
CA ALA A 8 -42.90 -25.19 34.37
C ALA A 8 -42.15 -23.86 34.41
N ALA A 9 -42.09 -23.16 35.55
CA ALA A 9 -41.27 -21.96 35.66
C ALA A 9 -39.75 -22.19 35.59
N LEU A 10 -39.29 -23.33 36.15
CA LEU A 10 -37.89 -23.75 36.05
C LEU A 10 -37.51 -24.15 34.61
N LEU A 11 -38.42 -24.86 33.92
CA LEU A 11 -38.19 -25.25 32.52
C LEU A 11 -38.20 -24.03 31.60
N ALA A 12 -39.07 -23.06 31.84
CA ALA A 12 -39.06 -21.79 31.10
C ALA A 12 -37.79 -20.96 31.34
N LEU A 13 -37.28 -20.95 32.58
CA LEU A 13 -36.02 -20.29 32.91
C LEU A 13 -34.81 -20.93 32.22
N VAL A 14 -34.78 -22.29 32.18
CA VAL A 14 -33.72 -23.03 31.48
C VAL A 14 -33.83 -22.80 29.96
N MET A 15 -35.04 -22.77 29.38
CA MET A 15 -35.21 -22.43 27.97
C MET A 15 -34.86 -20.96 27.67
N LEU A 16 -35.09 -20.02 28.57
CA LEU A 16 -34.67 -18.62 28.40
C LEU A 16 -33.15 -18.47 28.46
N LEU A 17 -32.46 -19.27 29.29
CA LEU A 17 -31.00 -19.30 29.37
C LEU A 17 -30.34 -19.94 28.11
N THR A 18 -31.06 -20.86 27.42
CA THR A 18 -30.56 -21.46 26.17
C THR A 18 -30.87 -20.61 24.93
N LEU A 19 -31.72 -19.58 25.05
CA LEU A 19 -32.04 -18.61 23.99
C LEU A 19 -31.18 -17.35 24.02
N LEU A 20 -30.31 -17.20 25.02
CA LEU A 20 -29.26 -16.19 24.92
C LEU A 20 -28.31 -16.62 23.81
N PRO A 21 -28.09 -15.78 22.79
CA PRO A 21 -27.15 -16.13 21.74
C PRO A 21 -25.80 -16.38 22.41
N VAL A 22 -25.25 -17.58 22.21
CA VAL A 22 -23.91 -17.97 22.68
C VAL A 22 -22.84 -16.98 22.17
N SER A 23 -23.16 -16.24 21.11
CA SER A 23 -22.37 -15.11 20.60
C SER A 23 -22.24 -13.92 21.57
N ALA A 24 -23.10 -13.77 22.57
CA ALA A 24 -22.97 -12.68 23.56
C ALA A 24 -22.03 -13.02 24.73
N LEU A 25 -21.71 -14.32 24.94
CA LEU A 25 -20.73 -14.77 25.94
C LEU A 25 -19.35 -15.09 25.30
N ALA A 26 -19.31 -15.20 23.96
CA ALA A 26 -18.07 -15.44 23.24
C ALA A 26 -17.31 -14.15 22.84
N ALA A 27 -17.82 -12.98 23.20
CA ALA A 27 -17.18 -11.69 22.88
C ALA A 27 -16.08 -11.27 23.85
N GLU A 28 -15.88 -11.97 24.97
CA GLU A 28 -14.78 -11.69 25.92
C GLU A 28 -13.54 -12.57 25.73
N GLY A 29 -13.49 -13.39 24.66
CA GLY A 29 -12.38 -14.26 24.33
C GLY A 29 -11.92 -14.12 22.89
N ALA A 30 -12.07 -12.95 22.28
CA ALA A 30 -11.44 -12.71 20.99
C ALA A 30 -9.93 -12.84 21.17
N ASP A 31 -9.30 -13.73 20.40
CA ASP A 31 -7.89 -14.08 20.47
C ASP A 31 -6.98 -12.85 20.24
N TRP A 32 -6.78 -12.07 21.26
CA TRP A 32 -5.81 -10.98 21.28
C TRP A 32 -4.45 -11.54 20.93
N LEU A 33 -3.79 -10.95 19.94
CA LEU A 33 -2.43 -11.33 19.61
C LEU A 33 -1.46 -10.97 20.76
N ILE A 34 -1.70 -9.82 21.38
CA ILE A 34 -1.04 -9.37 22.61
C ILE A 34 -2.12 -8.84 23.55
N PRO A 35 -2.45 -9.56 24.63
CA PRO A 35 -3.49 -9.14 25.57
C PRO A 35 -3.06 -7.91 26.38
N PRO A 36 -4.01 -7.16 26.94
CA PRO A 36 -3.73 -6.09 27.88
C PRO A 36 -2.92 -6.61 29.09
N MET A 37 -1.79 -5.97 29.40
CA MET A 37 -0.88 -6.36 30.49
C MET A 37 -0.71 -5.28 31.54
N ARG A 38 -1.15 -4.06 31.25
CA ARG A 38 -0.97 -2.89 32.11
C ARG A 38 -2.30 -2.15 32.34
N GLU A 39 -2.40 -1.49 33.49
CA GLU A 39 -3.45 -0.51 33.70
C GLU A 39 -3.23 0.71 32.80
N TYR A 40 -4.31 1.25 32.29
CA TYR A 40 -4.30 2.44 31.44
C TYR A 40 -4.90 3.62 32.17
N ARG A 41 -4.19 4.74 32.18
CA ARG A 41 -4.70 6.03 32.59
C ARG A 41 -4.96 6.89 31.35
N ALA A 42 -6.18 7.38 31.18
CA ALA A 42 -6.55 8.19 30.04
C ALA A 42 -5.70 9.47 29.92
N PHE A 43 -5.25 9.73 28.71
CA PHE A 43 -4.59 10.99 28.35
C PHE A 43 -5.60 12.11 28.22
N THR A 44 -5.17 13.36 28.36
CA THR A 44 -6.03 14.54 28.25
C THR A 44 -6.27 14.99 26.82
N ASP A 45 -5.45 14.53 25.87
CA ASP A 45 -5.42 14.92 24.46
C ASP A 45 -5.92 13.84 23.49
N THR A 46 -6.39 12.69 24.00
CA THR A 46 -6.99 11.63 23.19
C THR A 46 -8.51 11.58 23.22
N PRO A 47 -9.23 12.06 24.28
CA PRO A 47 -10.69 11.93 24.35
C PRO A 47 -11.40 12.54 23.12
N GLY A 48 -12.34 11.77 22.55
CA GLY A 48 -13.09 12.16 21.37
C GLY A 48 -12.30 12.16 20.06
N THR A 49 -11.05 11.74 20.06
CA THR A 49 -10.26 11.55 18.84
C THR A 49 -10.42 10.12 18.32
N ILE A 50 -10.19 9.93 17.01
CA ILE A 50 -10.23 8.60 16.36
C ILE A 50 -9.17 7.62 16.89
N CYS A 51 -8.19 8.09 17.63
CA CYS A 51 -7.10 7.26 18.18
C CYS A 51 -7.23 7.00 19.68
N GLU A 52 -8.31 7.44 20.36
CA GLU A 52 -8.48 7.28 21.82
C GLU A 52 -8.38 5.82 22.25
N GLU A 53 -9.19 4.95 21.63
CA GLU A 53 -9.17 3.51 21.92
C GLU A 53 -7.86 2.85 21.50
N ALA A 54 -7.30 3.22 20.34
CA ALA A 54 -6.04 2.70 19.85
C ALA A 54 -4.87 3.05 20.79
N ALA A 55 -4.79 4.29 21.27
CA ALA A 55 -3.79 4.71 22.24
C ALA A 55 -3.93 3.91 23.55
N ALA A 56 -5.16 3.73 24.05
CA ALA A 56 -5.42 2.92 25.23
C ALA A 56 -4.99 1.47 25.04
N THR A 57 -5.30 0.86 23.89
CA THR A 57 -4.93 -0.51 23.54
C THR A 57 -3.41 -0.67 23.49
N CYS A 58 -2.70 0.22 22.78
CA CYS A 58 -1.25 0.18 22.70
C CYS A 58 -0.55 0.39 24.04
N CYS A 59 -1.09 1.27 24.89
CA CYS A 59 -0.54 1.50 26.23
C CYS A 59 -0.77 0.29 27.15
N ARG A 60 -1.96 -0.31 27.13
CA ARG A 60 -2.24 -1.54 27.91
C ARG A 60 -1.37 -2.71 27.48
N ALA A 61 -1.08 -2.81 26.20
CA ALA A 61 -0.16 -3.83 25.65
C ALA A 61 1.33 -3.49 25.87
N GLY A 62 1.65 -2.29 26.35
CA GLY A 62 3.04 -1.85 26.55
C GLY A 62 3.81 -1.55 25.27
N LEU A 63 3.13 -1.45 24.11
CA LEU A 63 3.77 -1.15 22.83
C LEU A 63 4.14 0.33 22.70
N MET A 64 3.24 1.20 23.14
CA MET A 64 3.45 2.65 23.14
C MET A 64 3.10 3.21 24.51
N ASP A 65 3.80 4.26 24.91
CA ASP A 65 3.53 5.03 26.10
C ASP A 65 3.18 6.47 25.71
N GLY A 66 2.59 7.25 26.64
CA GLY A 66 2.47 8.70 26.48
C GLY A 66 3.84 9.37 26.42
N VAL A 67 3.89 10.60 25.92
CA VAL A 67 5.11 11.42 25.97
C VAL A 67 5.36 11.90 27.40
N ASP A 68 4.28 12.00 28.18
CA ASP A 68 4.28 12.21 29.62
C ASP A 68 3.06 11.52 30.25
N SER A 69 2.82 11.75 31.57
CA SER A 69 1.71 11.13 32.30
C SER A 69 0.31 11.63 31.87
N LYS A 70 0.20 12.66 31.04
CA LYS A 70 -1.05 13.31 30.64
C LYS A 70 -1.27 13.34 29.13
N HIS A 71 -0.23 13.29 28.32
CA HIS A 71 -0.30 13.53 26.90
C HIS A 71 0.22 12.34 26.08
N PHE A 72 -0.52 12.00 25.03
CA PHE A 72 -0.12 11.03 24.03
C PHE A 72 0.49 11.69 22.80
N LEU A 73 0.06 12.90 22.48
CA LEU A 73 0.38 13.70 21.30
C LEU A 73 0.09 12.96 19.98
N PRO A 74 -1.19 12.64 19.71
CA PRO A 74 -1.56 11.79 18.57
C PRO A 74 -1.16 12.36 17.20
N SER A 75 -1.12 13.69 17.05
CA SER A 75 -0.75 14.38 15.81
C SER A 75 0.76 14.53 15.62
N SER A 76 1.57 14.28 16.64
CA SER A 76 3.03 14.37 16.52
C SER A 76 3.58 13.23 15.68
N GLY A 77 4.60 13.50 14.85
CA GLY A 77 5.34 12.49 14.12
C GLY A 77 6.10 11.52 15.03
N LEU A 78 6.29 10.30 14.55
CA LEU A 78 7.23 9.36 15.15
C LEU A 78 8.63 9.57 14.56
N SER A 79 9.66 9.42 15.39
CA SER A 79 11.05 9.36 14.93
C SER A 79 11.49 7.92 14.64
N HIS A 80 12.60 7.77 13.92
CA HIS A 80 13.23 6.49 13.67
C HIS A 80 13.57 5.74 14.96
N ALA A 81 14.11 6.41 15.97
CA ALA A 81 14.35 5.81 17.27
C ALA A 81 13.06 5.23 17.91
N GLN A 82 11.94 5.93 17.76
CA GLN A 82 10.67 5.48 18.34
C GLN A 82 10.12 4.24 17.63
N ILE A 83 10.23 4.14 16.29
CA ILE A 83 9.79 2.95 15.58
C ILE A 83 10.68 1.73 15.86
N ILE A 84 11.98 1.92 16.08
CA ILE A 84 12.89 0.86 16.54
C ILE A 84 12.39 0.30 17.88
N VAL A 85 12.09 1.16 18.85
CA VAL A 85 11.59 0.74 20.18
C VAL A 85 10.25 0.02 20.08
N ILE A 86 9.31 0.55 19.30
CA ILE A 86 8.01 -0.08 19.08
C ILE A 86 8.18 -1.48 18.46
N SER A 87 9.04 -1.60 17.44
CA SER A 87 9.33 -2.85 16.74
C SER A 87 9.97 -3.90 17.65
N ALA A 88 10.93 -3.50 18.48
CA ALA A 88 11.57 -4.40 19.44
C ALA A 88 10.59 -4.89 20.51
N ARG A 89 9.78 -4.00 21.06
CA ARG A 89 8.73 -4.36 22.02
C ARG A 89 7.72 -5.33 21.39
N LEU A 90 7.27 -5.03 20.18
CA LEU A 90 6.34 -5.88 19.45
C LEU A 90 6.92 -7.27 19.22
N HIS A 91 8.13 -7.38 18.68
CA HIS A 91 8.79 -8.67 18.47
C HIS A 91 8.91 -9.46 19.77
N ARG A 92 9.36 -8.80 20.84
CA ARG A 92 9.53 -9.45 22.14
C ARG A 92 8.22 -10.04 22.67
N LEU A 93 7.12 -9.31 22.53
CA LEU A 93 5.79 -9.76 22.98
C LEU A 93 5.21 -10.84 22.08
N LEU A 94 5.38 -10.74 20.76
CA LEU A 94 4.92 -11.75 19.80
C LEU A 94 5.63 -13.10 20.00
N THR A 95 6.88 -13.08 20.45
CA THR A 95 7.67 -14.30 20.75
C THR A 95 7.48 -14.81 22.19
N GLY A 96 6.48 -14.31 22.92
CA GLY A 96 6.13 -14.76 24.29
C GLY A 96 7.05 -14.24 25.37
N GLY A 97 7.91 -13.26 25.08
CA GLY A 97 8.75 -12.61 26.07
C GLY A 97 8.04 -11.49 26.83
N THR A 98 8.71 -10.91 27.83
CA THR A 98 8.21 -9.77 28.62
C THR A 98 9.04 -8.52 28.36
N LEU A 99 8.47 -7.34 28.63
CA LEU A 99 9.15 -6.06 28.44
C LEU A 99 10.18 -5.75 29.53
N ASP A 100 10.14 -6.46 30.65
CA ASP A 100 11.16 -6.36 31.72
C ASP A 100 12.58 -6.64 31.21
N TYR A 101 12.68 -7.33 30.07
CA TYR A 101 13.96 -7.52 29.37
C TYR A 101 14.69 -6.20 29.09
N PHE A 102 13.93 -5.12 28.82
CA PHE A 102 14.49 -3.80 28.49
C PHE A 102 14.65 -2.88 29.72
N GLU A 103 14.05 -3.21 30.88
CA GLU A 103 14.07 -2.34 32.06
C GLU A 103 15.48 -2.08 32.65
N PRO A 104 16.39 -3.09 32.72
CA PRO A 104 17.72 -2.86 33.27
C PRO A 104 18.60 -1.91 32.45
N ILE A 105 18.19 -1.63 31.21
CA ILE A 105 18.97 -0.91 30.21
C ILE A 105 18.42 0.50 29.98
N SER A 106 17.74 1.08 30.97
CA SER A 106 17.21 2.47 30.88
C SER A 106 18.33 3.48 30.74
N LEU A 107 18.80 3.67 29.51
CA LEU A 107 19.68 4.78 29.17
C LEU A 107 18.89 6.09 29.12
N LYS A 108 19.40 7.10 29.84
CA LYS A 108 18.88 8.46 29.74
C LYS A 108 19.76 9.22 28.73
N GLY A 109 19.14 9.91 27.80
CA GLY A 109 19.86 10.74 26.82
C GLY A 109 19.62 10.32 25.37
N ALA A 110 20.53 10.70 24.47
CA ALA A 110 20.38 10.47 23.03
C ALA A 110 20.33 9.00 22.62
N ASP A 111 20.92 8.10 23.44
CA ASP A 111 21.12 6.71 23.09
C ASP A 111 20.09 5.74 23.72
N TRP A 112 18.97 6.27 24.22
CA TRP A 112 17.93 5.50 24.92
C TRP A 112 17.32 4.36 24.08
N TRP A 113 17.40 4.41 22.79
CA TRP A 113 16.86 3.45 21.84
C TRP A 113 17.85 2.33 21.46
N THR A 114 19.14 2.52 21.69
CA THR A 114 20.20 1.58 21.24
C THR A 114 20.09 0.16 21.80
N PRO A 115 19.60 -0.09 23.04
CA PRO A 115 19.38 -1.45 23.50
C PRO A 115 18.31 -2.20 22.68
N TYR A 116 17.31 -1.48 22.19
CA TYR A 116 16.25 -2.02 21.34
C TYR A 116 16.77 -2.33 19.93
N ASP A 117 17.62 -1.46 19.38
CA ASP A 117 18.35 -1.74 18.14
C ASP A 117 19.23 -2.98 18.26
N GLY A 118 20.01 -3.08 19.35
CA GLY A 118 20.84 -4.25 19.62
C GLY A 118 20.03 -5.54 19.64
N TYR A 119 18.88 -5.52 20.34
CA TYR A 119 17.94 -6.63 20.38
C TYR A 119 17.42 -7.00 18.98
N LEU A 120 16.95 -6.04 18.19
CA LEU A 120 16.42 -6.34 16.85
C LEU A 120 17.48 -6.96 15.94
N ARG A 121 18.70 -6.45 15.94
CA ARG A 121 19.79 -7.01 15.12
C ARG A 121 20.21 -8.42 15.57
N GLU A 122 20.13 -8.71 16.85
CA GLU A 122 20.41 -10.04 17.39
C GLU A 122 19.31 -11.04 17.02
N GLN A 123 18.04 -10.63 17.12
CA GLN A 123 16.90 -11.52 16.91
C GLN A 123 16.47 -11.65 15.45
N LEU A 124 16.66 -10.58 14.65
CA LEU A 124 16.27 -10.51 13.25
C LEU A 124 17.51 -10.35 12.37
N SER A 125 18.16 -11.48 12.03
CA SER A 125 19.38 -11.46 11.21
C SER A 125 19.18 -10.77 9.83
N ALA A 126 17.97 -10.83 9.28
CA ALA A 126 17.61 -10.13 8.03
C ALA A 126 17.77 -8.60 8.12
N LEU A 127 17.60 -7.99 9.30
CA LEU A 127 17.80 -6.56 9.51
C LEU A 127 19.28 -6.16 9.58
N ALA A 128 20.18 -7.09 9.83
CA ALA A 128 21.61 -6.78 10.01
C ALA A 128 22.24 -6.22 8.71
N GLU A 129 21.75 -6.67 7.55
CA GLU A 129 22.23 -6.29 6.21
C GLU A 129 21.19 -5.44 5.44
N ASP A 130 20.09 -5.05 6.10
CA ASP A 130 19.00 -4.32 5.47
C ASP A 130 19.36 -2.83 5.32
N THR A 131 19.31 -2.34 4.09
CA THR A 131 19.71 -0.95 3.76
C THR A 131 18.74 0.10 4.31
N VAL A 132 17.43 -0.20 4.34
CA VAL A 132 16.41 0.69 4.90
C VAL A 132 16.60 0.79 6.41
N TYR A 133 16.80 -0.35 7.07
CA TYR A 133 17.07 -0.36 8.51
C TYR A 133 18.37 0.34 8.86
N ALA A 134 19.41 0.23 8.04
CA ALA A 134 20.67 0.96 8.23
C ALA A 134 20.43 2.49 8.24
N ILE A 135 19.66 3.01 7.27
CA ILE A 135 19.29 4.44 7.20
C ILE A 135 18.51 4.85 8.46
N ILE A 136 17.49 4.08 8.86
CA ILE A 136 16.69 4.33 10.05
C ILE A 136 17.58 4.46 11.31
N ARG A 137 18.59 3.62 11.44
CA ARG A 137 19.52 3.63 12.58
C ARG A 137 20.50 4.81 12.57
N GLU A 138 20.92 5.25 11.38
CA GLU A 138 21.86 6.37 11.22
C GLU A 138 21.18 7.72 11.47
N THR A 139 19.85 7.79 11.35
CA THR A 139 19.06 9.02 11.48
C THR A 139 17.98 8.92 12.57
N PRO A 140 18.33 8.59 13.84
CA PRO A 140 17.36 8.23 14.89
C PRO A 140 16.37 9.35 15.26
N THR A 141 16.73 10.61 14.98
CA THR A 141 15.90 11.78 15.27
C THR A 141 14.99 12.20 14.12
N ASP A 142 15.22 11.66 12.92
CA ASP A 142 14.45 12.00 11.75
C ASP A 142 13.02 11.46 11.82
N ALA A 143 12.12 12.13 11.12
CA ALA A 143 10.73 11.71 11.07
C ALA A 143 10.59 10.44 10.25
N CYS A 144 9.95 9.42 10.84
CA CYS A 144 9.64 8.18 10.17
C CYS A 144 8.51 8.38 9.16
N CYS A 145 8.67 7.84 7.95
CA CYS A 145 7.60 7.72 6.98
C CYS A 145 6.81 6.41 7.13
N ARG A 146 5.67 6.31 6.43
CA ARG A 146 4.78 5.14 6.52
C ARG A 146 5.41 3.87 5.96
N SER A 147 6.14 3.96 4.84
CA SER A 147 6.82 2.80 4.25
C SER A 147 7.90 2.23 5.16
N GLU A 148 8.71 3.06 5.80
CA GLU A 148 9.73 2.63 6.76
C GLU A 148 9.13 1.90 7.97
N PHE A 149 8.01 2.41 8.48
CA PHE A 149 7.30 1.75 9.58
C PHE A 149 6.79 0.36 9.17
N PHE A 150 6.17 0.23 7.99
CA PHE A 150 5.69 -1.07 7.51
C PHE A 150 6.81 -2.02 7.14
N HIS A 151 7.93 -1.51 6.62
CA HIS A 151 9.13 -2.30 6.39
C HIS A 151 9.60 -2.99 7.68
N LEU A 152 9.77 -2.22 8.75
CA LEU A 152 10.14 -2.75 10.05
C LEU A 152 9.07 -3.69 10.64
N LEU A 153 7.81 -3.29 10.55
CA LEU A 153 6.69 -4.06 11.07
C LEU A 153 6.58 -5.43 10.37
N SER A 154 6.79 -5.47 9.05
CA SER A 154 6.80 -6.70 8.25
C SER A 154 7.93 -7.64 8.69
N ALA A 155 9.14 -7.11 8.86
CA ALA A 155 10.28 -7.89 9.33
C ALA A 155 10.01 -8.52 10.70
N VAL A 156 9.45 -7.75 11.63
CA VAL A 156 9.10 -8.19 13.00
C VAL A 156 8.03 -9.28 12.98
N VAL A 157 6.95 -9.08 12.25
CA VAL A 157 5.82 -10.01 12.19
C VAL A 157 6.24 -11.33 11.54
N LYS A 158 7.04 -11.27 10.47
CA LYS A 158 7.61 -12.45 9.81
C LYS A 158 8.56 -13.22 10.74
N ALA A 159 9.48 -12.54 11.40
CA ALA A 159 10.44 -13.17 12.31
C ALA A 159 9.74 -13.85 13.50
N ALA A 160 8.63 -13.26 13.98
CA ALA A 160 7.82 -13.85 15.05
C ALA A 160 6.91 -15.00 14.54
N GLY A 161 6.89 -15.32 13.24
CA GLY A 161 6.01 -16.33 12.66
C GLY A 161 4.52 -15.99 12.80
N THR A 162 4.18 -14.71 12.91
CA THR A 162 2.79 -14.28 13.13
C THR A 162 2.01 -14.33 11.83
N SER A 163 0.85 -14.98 11.85
CA SER A 163 -0.12 -15.01 10.76
C SER A 163 -1.51 -14.74 11.32
N LEU A 164 -2.27 -13.89 10.63
CA LEU A 164 -3.63 -13.52 11.02
C LEU A 164 -4.63 -13.95 9.94
N PRO A 165 -5.88 -14.22 10.32
CA PRO A 165 -6.94 -14.46 9.34
C PRO A 165 -7.12 -13.27 8.41
N GLU A 166 -7.19 -13.51 7.11
CA GLU A 166 -7.50 -12.48 6.12
C GLU A 166 -8.97 -12.08 6.21
N ARG A 167 -9.24 -10.79 6.16
CA ARG A 167 -10.57 -10.18 6.15
C ARG A 167 -10.91 -9.55 4.80
N ASN A 168 -9.89 -9.12 4.07
CA ASN A 168 -10.03 -8.32 2.86
C ASN A 168 -9.25 -8.96 1.72
N ALA A 169 -9.79 -8.90 0.50
CA ALA A 169 -9.12 -9.37 -0.71
C ALA A 169 -8.38 -8.20 -1.40
N VAL A 170 -7.29 -7.71 -0.80
CA VAL A 170 -6.50 -6.60 -1.32
C VAL A 170 -5.13 -7.12 -1.76
N TYR A 171 -4.88 -7.12 -3.07
CA TYR A 171 -3.66 -7.64 -3.68
C TYR A 171 -2.84 -6.56 -4.39
N ALA A 172 -3.40 -5.38 -4.55
CA ALA A 172 -2.75 -4.16 -5.04
C ALA A 172 -3.53 -2.93 -4.57
N VAL A 173 -2.83 -1.82 -4.37
CA VAL A 173 -3.41 -0.48 -4.20
C VAL A 173 -2.67 0.47 -5.14
N PRO A 174 -3.16 1.69 -5.42
CA PRO A 174 -2.62 2.54 -6.47
C PRO A 174 -1.10 2.77 -6.41
N ASP A 175 -0.54 2.87 -5.21
CA ASP A 175 0.86 3.22 -4.97
C ASP A 175 1.67 2.13 -4.24
N CYS A 176 1.15 0.90 -4.14
CA CYS A 176 1.86 -0.19 -3.49
C CYS A 176 1.51 -1.55 -4.09
N CYS A 177 2.55 -2.32 -4.42
CA CYS A 177 2.44 -3.73 -4.83
C CYS A 177 3.27 -4.67 -3.93
N ASP A 178 3.92 -4.13 -2.91
CA ASP A 178 4.67 -4.92 -1.94
C ASP A 178 3.72 -5.85 -1.17
N GLN A 179 3.89 -7.16 -1.38
CA GLN A 179 3.01 -8.18 -0.82
C GLN A 179 3.07 -8.24 0.71
N ASP A 180 4.18 -7.82 1.30
CA ASP A 180 4.34 -7.77 2.74
C ASP A 180 3.52 -6.62 3.35
N ILE A 181 3.51 -5.46 2.69
CA ILE A 181 2.67 -4.33 3.09
C ILE A 181 1.19 -4.64 2.81
N LEU A 182 0.88 -5.23 1.65
CA LEU A 182 -0.48 -5.61 1.28
C LEU A 182 -1.08 -6.67 2.22
N GLN A 183 -0.25 -7.46 2.89
CA GLN A 183 -0.71 -8.39 3.92
C GLN A 183 -1.39 -7.66 5.08
N PHE A 184 -0.96 -6.44 5.45
CA PHE A 184 -1.63 -5.66 6.49
C PHE A 184 -3.00 -5.14 6.05
N TYR A 185 -3.21 -4.86 4.75
CA TYR A 185 -4.56 -4.59 4.21
C TYR A 185 -5.43 -5.85 4.31
N ARG A 186 -4.90 -7.02 3.89
CA ARG A 186 -5.65 -8.29 3.98
C ARG A 186 -6.04 -8.63 5.40
N TRP A 187 -5.21 -8.35 6.38
CA TRP A 187 -5.53 -8.53 7.80
C TRP A 187 -6.47 -7.47 8.38
N GLY A 188 -6.75 -6.38 7.67
CA GLY A 188 -7.54 -5.26 8.17
C GLY A 188 -6.80 -4.38 9.16
N VAL A 189 -5.47 -4.43 9.19
CA VAL A 189 -4.58 -3.57 10.00
C VAL A 189 -4.40 -2.21 9.34
N LEU A 190 -4.27 -2.20 8.01
CA LEU A 190 -4.08 -1.02 7.18
C LEU A 190 -5.29 -0.81 6.28
N GLY A 191 -5.78 0.43 6.13
CA GLY A 191 -6.93 0.77 5.30
C GLY A 191 -6.63 1.79 4.20
N GLY A 192 -5.38 2.29 4.13
CA GLY A 192 -5.04 3.38 3.22
C GLY A 192 -5.44 4.76 3.75
N LYS A 193 -5.33 5.76 2.88
CA LYS A 193 -5.58 7.18 3.19
C LYS A 193 -6.84 7.74 2.51
N ASP A 194 -7.37 7.02 1.53
CA ASP A 194 -8.52 7.41 0.72
C ASP A 194 -9.36 6.17 0.33
N GLN A 195 -10.42 6.38 -0.44
CA GLN A 195 -11.31 5.32 -0.91
C GLN A 195 -10.63 4.27 -1.81
N TYR A 196 -9.49 4.61 -2.40
CA TYR A 196 -8.71 3.70 -3.25
C TYR A 196 -7.73 2.84 -2.45
N GLY A 197 -7.61 3.10 -1.14
CA GLY A 197 -6.67 2.40 -0.28
C GLY A 197 -5.22 2.87 -0.42
N THR A 198 -4.96 4.07 -0.93
CA THR A 198 -3.61 4.60 -1.16
C THR A 198 -2.75 4.54 0.10
N LEU A 199 -1.56 3.95 0.02
CA LEU A 199 -0.62 3.83 1.13
C LEU A 199 -0.05 5.18 1.54
N ARG A 200 0.37 6.00 0.58
CA ARG A 200 1.18 7.21 0.75
C ARG A 200 2.42 6.94 1.59
N GLY A 201 3.26 6.03 1.09
CA GLY A 201 4.42 5.52 1.81
C GLY A 201 5.40 6.58 2.30
N GLY A 202 5.59 7.66 1.54
CA GLY A 202 6.46 8.79 1.88
C GLY A 202 5.89 9.77 2.91
N ASP A 203 4.60 9.69 3.27
CA ASP A 203 4.01 10.57 4.27
C ASP A 203 4.61 10.31 5.66
N ALA A 204 4.88 11.37 6.42
CA ALA A 204 5.28 11.26 7.81
C ALA A 204 4.21 10.51 8.65
N LEU A 205 4.67 9.60 9.49
CA LEU A 205 3.80 8.78 10.34
C LEU A 205 3.54 9.46 11.68
N SER A 206 2.27 9.76 11.97
CA SER A 206 1.89 10.28 13.27
C SER A 206 1.76 9.16 14.33
N ARG A 207 1.93 9.52 15.60
CA ARG A 207 1.77 8.62 16.75
C ARG A 207 0.37 8.00 16.80
N GLY A 208 -0.67 8.80 16.53
CA GLY A 208 -2.05 8.32 16.49
C GLY A 208 -2.29 7.31 15.35
N ALA A 209 -1.72 7.54 14.17
CA ALA A 209 -1.82 6.60 13.06
C ALA A 209 -1.09 5.29 13.36
N ALA A 210 0.11 5.34 13.93
CA ALA A 210 0.84 4.14 14.34
C ALA A 210 0.08 3.36 15.42
N ALA A 211 -0.46 4.05 16.42
CA ALA A 211 -1.28 3.41 17.46
C ALA A 211 -2.49 2.70 16.88
N ALA A 212 -3.20 3.32 15.92
CA ALA A 212 -4.35 2.70 15.27
C ALA A 212 -3.97 1.42 14.52
N MET A 213 -2.84 1.41 13.81
CA MET A 213 -2.37 0.22 13.10
C MET A 213 -1.90 -0.88 14.05
N LEU A 214 -1.14 -0.54 15.10
CA LEU A 214 -0.71 -1.49 16.12
C LEU A 214 -1.89 -2.08 16.89
N ALA A 215 -2.88 -1.25 17.27
CA ALA A 215 -4.08 -1.72 17.94
C ALA A 215 -4.85 -2.73 17.09
N ARG A 216 -5.03 -2.46 15.78
CA ARG A 216 -5.65 -3.40 14.83
C ARG A 216 -4.85 -4.68 14.64
N LEU A 217 -3.52 -4.60 14.73
CA LEU A 217 -2.67 -5.79 14.66
C LEU A 217 -2.92 -6.72 15.85
N ILE A 218 -2.99 -6.17 17.07
CA ILE A 218 -3.04 -6.96 18.31
C ILE A 218 -4.46 -7.26 18.80
N ASP A 219 -5.45 -6.43 18.45
CA ASP A 219 -6.86 -6.58 18.82
C ASP A 219 -7.72 -6.88 17.59
N PRO A 220 -8.25 -8.11 17.44
CA PRO A 220 -9.06 -8.48 16.29
C PRO A 220 -10.38 -7.69 16.18
N ALA A 221 -10.88 -7.11 17.29
CA ALA A 221 -12.12 -6.32 17.26
C ALA A 221 -11.94 -4.97 16.55
N GLN A 222 -10.71 -4.44 16.51
CA GLN A 222 -10.41 -3.16 15.86
C GLN A 222 -10.04 -3.28 14.37
N ARG A 223 -9.92 -4.51 13.83
CA ARG A 223 -9.56 -4.73 12.44
C ARG A 223 -10.63 -4.26 11.47
N LEU A 224 -10.19 -3.64 10.39
CA LEU A 224 -11.04 -3.06 9.36
C LEU A 224 -11.58 -4.12 8.41
N THR A 225 -12.83 -3.94 7.99
CA THR A 225 -13.36 -4.48 6.75
C THR A 225 -13.30 -3.36 5.72
N LEU A 226 -12.68 -3.61 4.56
CA LEU A 226 -12.39 -2.60 3.55
C LEU A 226 -13.30 -2.79 2.34
N GLU A 227 -13.86 -1.68 1.87
CA GLU A 227 -14.56 -1.57 0.60
C GLU A 227 -13.80 -0.52 -0.22
N LEU A 228 -12.77 -0.97 -0.96
CA LEU A 228 -11.92 -0.09 -1.74
C LEU A 228 -12.48 0.09 -3.14
N GLU A 229 -12.50 1.33 -3.62
CA GLU A 229 -12.87 1.65 -4.99
C GLU A 229 -11.66 1.45 -5.93
N PRO A 230 -11.84 0.91 -7.14
CA PRO A 230 -10.78 0.88 -8.12
C PRO A 230 -10.46 2.29 -8.60
N LEU A 231 -9.18 2.66 -8.61
CA LEU A 231 -8.74 3.90 -9.25
C LEU A 231 -8.82 3.74 -10.77
N GLU A 232 -9.75 4.47 -11.41
CA GLU A 232 -9.96 4.43 -12.86
C GLU A 232 -9.34 5.68 -13.51
N LEU A 233 -8.10 5.53 -14.01
CA LEU A 233 -7.29 6.64 -14.50
C LEU A 233 -7.88 7.35 -15.73
N CYS A 234 -8.64 6.65 -16.57
CA CYS A 234 -9.29 7.27 -17.72
C CYS A 234 -10.32 8.31 -17.29
N ARG A 235 -11.11 7.99 -16.26
CA ARG A 235 -12.08 8.93 -15.68
C ARG A 235 -11.41 10.02 -14.87
N GLU A 236 -10.38 9.69 -14.12
CA GLU A 236 -9.68 10.63 -13.24
C GLU A 236 -8.86 11.67 -14.03
N LEU A 237 -8.18 11.23 -15.11
CA LEU A 237 -7.27 12.10 -15.87
C LEU A 237 -7.88 12.69 -17.14
N LEU A 238 -8.73 11.94 -17.82
CA LEU A 238 -9.28 12.32 -19.13
C LEU A 238 -10.80 12.54 -19.12
N GLU A 239 -11.48 12.26 -17.99
CA GLU A 239 -12.93 12.42 -17.84
C GLU A 239 -13.74 11.58 -18.85
N VAL A 240 -13.20 10.44 -19.29
CA VAL A 240 -13.85 9.51 -20.23
C VAL A 240 -13.83 8.08 -19.72
N ASP A 241 -14.72 7.25 -20.27
CA ASP A 241 -14.71 5.82 -20.01
C ASP A 241 -13.53 5.12 -20.70
N PRO A 242 -13.01 4.02 -20.14
CA PRO A 242 -11.89 3.26 -20.73
C PRO A 242 -12.11 2.79 -22.14
N ASP A 243 -13.36 2.48 -22.52
CA ASP A 243 -13.73 1.98 -23.86
C ASP A 243 -13.90 3.12 -24.90
N THR A 244 -13.71 4.38 -24.49
CA THR A 244 -13.82 5.52 -25.41
C THR A 244 -12.68 5.48 -26.43
N VAL A 245 -12.98 5.43 -27.72
CA VAL A 245 -12.00 5.50 -28.79
C VAL A 245 -11.40 6.89 -28.87
N LEU A 246 -10.08 6.98 -28.74
CA LEU A 246 -9.33 8.26 -28.79
C LEU A 246 -8.69 8.51 -30.14
N MET A 247 -8.25 7.48 -30.83
CA MET A 247 -7.60 7.58 -32.14
C MET A 247 -7.72 6.29 -32.92
N THR A 248 -7.47 6.36 -34.21
CA THR A 248 -7.31 5.22 -35.13
C THR A 248 -5.89 5.23 -35.70
N VAL A 249 -5.19 4.12 -35.64
CA VAL A 249 -3.83 3.97 -36.14
C VAL A 249 -3.80 2.81 -37.14
N SER A 250 -3.56 3.09 -38.42
CA SER A 250 -3.58 2.07 -39.48
C SER A 250 -4.90 1.28 -39.55
N GLY A 251 -6.05 1.94 -39.25
CA GLY A 251 -7.35 1.28 -39.22
C GLY A 251 -7.71 0.54 -37.93
N ARG A 252 -6.81 0.49 -36.97
CA ARG A 252 -7.03 -0.07 -35.62
C ARG A 252 -7.46 1.05 -34.66
N GLU A 253 -8.60 0.89 -34.01
CA GLU A 253 -9.05 1.78 -32.95
C GLU A 253 -8.20 1.60 -31.69
N VAL A 254 -7.84 2.71 -31.05
CA VAL A 254 -7.15 2.76 -29.76
C VAL A 254 -8.05 3.45 -28.75
N THR A 255 -8.39 2.73 -27.70
CA THR A 255 -9.26 3.24 -26.63
C THR A 255 -8.48 4.01 -25.57
N ALA A 256 -9.20 4.77 -24.72
CA ALA A 256 -8.61 5.46 -23.57
C ALA A 256 -7.92 4.49 -22.62
N GLY A 257 -8.50 3.32 -22.36
CA GLY A 257 -7.92 2.28 -21.51
C GLY A 257 -6.60 1.73 -22.05
N GLU A 258 -6.47 1.62 -23.38
CA GLU A 258 -5.24 1.19 -24.04
C GLU A 258 -4.16 2.29 -24.08
N PHE A 259 -4.58 3.54 -24.28
CA PHE A 259 -3.67 4.69 -24.32
C PHE A 259 -3.11 5.07 -22.94
N MET A 260 -3.93 4.95 -21.89
CA MET A 260 -3.64 5.44 -20.55
C MET A 260 -2.32 4.92 -19.94
N PRO A 261 -1.96 3.61 -20.02
CA PRO A 261 -0.70 3.12 -19.48
C PRO A 261 0.51 3.82 -20.07
N THR A 262 0.52 4.01 -21.39
CA THR A 262 1.60 4.68 -22.11
C THR A 262 1.66 6.16 -21.76
N LEU A 263 0.50 6.84 -21.72
CA LEU A 263 0.40 8.25 -21.36
C LEU A 263 0.97 8.50 -19.95
N VAL A 264 0.52 7.76 -18.97
CA VAL A 264 0.96 7.92 -17.57
C VAL A 264 2.43 7.59 -17.41
N ALA A 265 2.92 6.52 -18.04
CA ALA A 265 4.34 6.13 -17.99
C ALA A 265 5.23 7.22 -18.60
N THR A 266 4.81 7.80 -19.74
CA THR A 266 5.56 8.86 -20.42
C THR A 266 5.59 10.13 -19.57
N GLU A 267 4.43 10.63 -19.13
CA GLU A 267 4.33 11.80 -18.26
C GLU A 267 5.16 11.66 -16.98
N SER A 268 5.10 10.49 -16.35
CA SER A 268 5.87 10.21 -15.15
C SER A 268 7.37 10.20 -15.41
N SER A 269 7.82 9.58 -16.48
CA SER A 269 9.22 9.52 -16.86
C SER A 269 9.83 10.91 -17.03
N TYR A 270 9.08 11.84 -17.64
CA TYR A 270 9.53 13.22 -17.82
C TYR A 270 9.48 14.04 -16.53
N ASN A 271 8.46 13.86 -15.71
CA ASN A 271 8.35 14.54 -14.41
C ASN A 271 9.49 14.21 -13.45
N HIS A 272 10.07 13.01 -13.54
CA HIS A 272 11.14 12.55 -12.65
C HIS A 272 12.56 12.65 -13.27
N SER A 273 12.68 13.02 -14.54
CA SER A 273 13.95 13.12 -15.24
C SER A 273 14.23 14.54 -15.68
N HIS A 274 15.15 15.22 -14.98
CA HIS A 274 15.62 16.54 -15.40
C HIS A 274 16.22 16.52 -16.83
N PHE A 275 16.90 15.45 -17.18
CA PHE A 275 17.44 15.26 -18.53
C PHE A 275 16.33 15.03 -19.55
N GLY A 276 15.30 14.24 -19.23
CA GLY A 276 14.16 14.02 -20.10
C GLY A 276 13.38 15.30 -20.39
N SER A 277 13.09 16.10 -19.35
CA SER A 277 12.44 17.41 -19.49
C SER A 277 13.22 18.34 -20.41
N MET A 278 14.52 18.43 -20.23
CA MET A 278 15.42 19.28 -21.05
C MET A 278 15.44 18.84 -22.52
N MET A 279 15.47 17.55 -22.80
CA MET A 279 15.46 17.01 -24.16
C MET A 279 14.16 17.31 -24.88
N LEU A 280 13.01 17.22 -24.20
CA LEU A 280 11.71 17.58 -24.76
C LEU A 280 11.63 19.08 -25.07
N GLU A 281 12.03 19.93 -24.13
CA GLU A 281 12.05 21.38 -24.35
C GLU A 281 12.87 21.75 -25.60
N GLN A 282 14.02 21.09 -25.81
CA GLN A 282 14.87 21.29 -26.98
C GLN A 282 14.22 20.80 -28.28
N SER A 283 13.42 19.74 -28.24
CA SER A 283 12.75 19.18 -29.41
C SER A 283 11.43 19.91 -29.77
N GLY A 284 10.91 20.73 -28.86
CA GLY A 284 9.60 21.37 -28.99
C GLY A 284 8.43 20.39 -28.87
N ARG A 285 8.66 19.18 -28.37
CA ARG A 285 7.65 18.12 -28.19
C ARG A 285 7.15 18.10 -26.74
N THR A 286 6.01 17.49 -26.54
CA THR A 286 5.40 17.27 -25.21
C THR A 286 5.45 15.78 -24.83
N PRO A 287 5.31 15.43 -23.54
CA PRO A 287 5.14 14.03 -23.15
C PRO A 287 3.94 13.36 -23.82
N LEU A 288 2.88 14.12 -24.12
CA LEU A 288 1.73 13.62 -24.86
C LEU A 288 2.10 13.19 -26.29
N ASP A 289 2.91 13.99 -27.00
CA ASP A 289 3.38 13.64 -28.35
C ASP A 289 4.21 12.34 -28.32
N GLU A 290 5.05 12.17 -27.31
CA GLU A 290 5.83 10.93 -27.11
C GLU A 290 4.94 9.72 -26.80
N ALA A 291 3.88 9.93 -26.00
CA ALA A 291 2.91 8.87 -25.70
C ALA A 291 2.14 8.43 -26.95
N VAL A 292 1.71 9.39 -27.78
CA VAL A 292 1.06 9.09 -29.06
C VAL A 292 1.98 8.30 -30.00
N ASP A 293 3.23 8.75 -30.17
CA ASP A 293 4.21 8.03 -30.98
C ASP A 293 4.51 6.63 -30.47
N ALA A 294 4.58 6.47 -29.14
CA ALA A 294 4.80 5.16 -28.52
C ALA A 294 3.64 4.20 -28.82
N VAL A 295 2.40 4.67 -28.74
CA VAL A 295 1.22 3.87 -29.09
C VAL A 295 1.19 3.56 -30.58
N CYS A 296 1.49 4.51 -31.46
CA CYS A 296 1.61 4.26 -32.91
C CYS A 296 2.66 3.17 -33.20
N ARG A 297 3.78 3.19 -32.47
CA ARG A 297 4.82 2.17 -32.58
C ARG A 297 4.36 0.79 -32.09
N LEU A 298 3.57 0.74 -31.03
CA LEU A 298 3.02 -0.52 -30.53
C LEU A 298 2.03 -1.14 -31.52
N VAL A 299 1.13 -0.32 -32.10
CA VAL A 299 0.20 -0.80 -33.15
C VAL A 299 0.95 -1.27 -34.41
N LEU A 300 2.03 -0.57 -34.80
CA LEU A 300 2.89 -1.03 -35.89
C LEU A 300 3.51 -2.40 -35.57
N CYS A 301 3.89 -2.66 -34.33
CA CYS A 301 4.43 -3.97 -33.93
C CYS A 301 3.42 -5.10 -34.13
N GLU A 302 2.12 -4.86 -34.00
CA GLU A 302 1.07 -5.86 -34.27
C GLU A 302 1.14 -6.29 -35.75
N SER A 303 1.16 -5.32 -36.66
CA SER A 303 1.28 -5.62 -38.10
C SER A 303 2.59 -6.32 -38.46
N LEU A 304 3.70 -5.90 -37.86
CA LEU A 304 5.01 -6.54 -38.05
C LEU A 304 5.05 -7.97 -37.53
N ALA A 305 4.38 -8.23 -36.37
CA ALA A 305 4.30 -9.59 -35.83
C ALA A 305 3.53 -10.52 -36.77
N GLU A 306 2.43 -10.04 -37.36
CA GLU A 306 1.69 -10.79 -38.38
C GLU A 306 2.57 -11.06 -39.61
N GLU A 307 3.25 -10.03 -40.15
CA GLU A 307 4.16 -10.15 -41.28
C GLU A 307 5.30 -11.19 -41.01
N LEU A 308 5.78 -11.24 -39.77
CA LEU A 308 6.88 -12.11 -39.34
C LEU A 308 6.42 -13.48 -38.85
N GLY A 309 5.10 -13.73 -38.77
CA GLY A 309 4.52 -14.97 -38.27
C GLY A 309 4.87 -15.26 -36.81
N LEU A 310 4.93 -14.22 -35.98
CA LEU A 310 5.25 -14.35 -34.55
C LEU A 310 3.99 -14.71 -33.72
N GLU A 311 4.11 -15.77 -32.96
CA GLU A 311 3.16 -16.11 -31.91
C GLU A 311 3.70 -15.61 -30.57
N ILE A 312 2.88 -14.79 -29.86
CA ILE A 312 3.28 -14.24 -28.56
C ILE A 312 2.83 -15.20 -27.47
N PRO A 313 3.76 -15.79 -26.72
CA PRO A 313 3.40 -16.73 -25.67
C PRO A 313 2.64 -16.01 -24.56
N PRO A 314 1.67 -16.70 -23.91
CA PRO A 314 1.03 -16.17 -22.70
C PRO A 314 2.10 -15.90 -21.64
N SER A 315 1.99 -14.77 -20.95
CA SER A 315 2.92 -14.43 -19.88
C SER A 315 2.45 -15.02 -18.55
N ASN A 316 3.32 -15.78 -17.92
CA ASN A 316 3.16 -16.15 -16.51
C ASN A 316 3.88 -15.16 -15.58
N THR A 317 4.52 -14.12 -16.14
CA THR A 317 5.26 -13.14 -15.37
C THR A 317 4.41 -11.89 -15.23
N VAL A 318 4.01 -11.59 -14.01
CA VAL A 318 3.35 -10.32 -13.69
C VAL A 318 4.44 -9.26 -13.65
N TYR A 319 4.67 -8.57 -14.77
CA TYR A 319 5.46 -7.34 -14.74
C TYR A 319 4.63 -6.27 -14.04
N PHE A 320 5.09 -5.84 -12.89
CA PHE A 320 4.52 -4.69 -12.22
C PHE A 320 4.99 -3.43 -12.95
N SER A 321 4.16 -2.90 -13.85
CA SER A 321 4.30 -1.49 -14.21
C SER A 321 4.12 -0.67 -12.93
N GLY A 322 4.88 0.39 -12.73
CA GLY A 322 4.89 1.18 -11.49
C GLY A 322 3.56 1.84 -11.12
N TYR A 323 2.47 1.58 -11.85
CA TYR A 323 1.13 2.08 -11.60
C TYR A 323 0.15 0.96 -11.31
N GLN A 324 -0.14 0.77 -10.04
CA GLN A 324 -1.16 -0.20 -9.60
C GLN A 324 -2.58 0.24 -9.96
N GLY A 325 -2.80 1.55 -10.12
CA GLY A 325 -4.10 2.13 -10.48
C GLY A 325 -4.47 2.13 -11.96
N LEU A 326 -3.66 1.50 -12.85
CA LEU A 326 -4.05 1.32 -14.24
C LEU A 326 -5.31 0.46 -14.37
N THR A 327 -6.14 0.76 -15.37
CA THR A 327 -7.30 -0.06 -15.70
C THR A 327 -6.90 -1.51 -15.95
N ALA A 328 -7.78 -2.47 -15.68
CA ALA A 328 -7.50 -3.88 -15.97
C ALA A 328 -7.17 -4.09 -17.46
N HIS A 329 -7.97 -3.47 -18.33
CA HIS A 329 -7.77 -3.50 -19.79
C HIS A 329 -6.42 -2.87 -20.19
N GLY A 330 -6.09 -1.71 -19.64
CA GLY A 330 -4.82 -1.04 -19.92
C GLY A 330 -3.61 -1.85 -19.46
N LYS A 331 -3.69 -2.56 -18.31
CA LYS A 331 -2.62 -3.46 -17.85
C LYS A 331 -2.41 -4.64 -18.79
N GLU A 332 -3.50 -5.28 -19.22
CA GLU A 332 -3.45 -6.40 -20.16
C GLU A 332 -2.86 -5.95 -21.50
N TRP A 333 -3.30 -4.81 -22.00
CA TRP A 333 -2.79 -4.22 -23.25
C TRP A 333 -1.31 -3.88 -23.15
N GLN A 334 -0.86 -3.23 -22.07
CA GLN A 334 0.56 -2.92 -21.86
C GLN A 334 1.42 -4.18 -21.82
N GLN A 335 1.04 -5.18 -21.03
CA GLN A 335 1.79 -6.43 -20.90
C GLN A 335 1.87 -7.19 -22.22
N TYR A 336 0.80 -7.18 -22.99
CA TYR A 336 0.79 -7.76 -24.33
C TYR A 336 1.78 -7.06 -25.24
N HIS A 337 1.76 -5.73 -25.31
CA HIS A 337 2.62 -4.95 -26.19
C HIS A 337 4.09 -4.96 -25.80
N GLU A 338 4.42 -5.00 -24.51
CA GLU A 338 5.81 -5.18 -24.06
C GLU A 338 6.41 -6.47 -24.60
N ARG A 339 5.66 -7.58 -24.54
CA ARG A 339 6.10 -8.87 -25.10
C ARG A 339 6.18 -8.85 -26.61
N LEU A 340 5.19 -8.24 -27.24
CA LEU A 340 5.13 -8.11 -28.70
C LEU A 340 6.32 -7.30 -29.21
N LEU A 341 6.56 -6.14 -28.62
CA LEU A 341 7.69 -5.28 -28.98
C LEU A 341 9.03 -6.03 -28.82
N GLN A 342 9.22 -6.73 -27.72
CA GLN A 342 10.44 -7.50 -27.51
C GLN A 342 10.60 -8.60 -28.57
N ALA A 343 9.54 -9.36 -28.85
CA ALA A 343 9.58 -10.42 -29.86
C ALA A 343 9.88 -9.88 -31.28
N VAL A 344 9.29 -8.74 -31.64
CA VAL A 344 9.55 -8.08 -32.93
C VAL A 344 11.00 -7.58 -33.02
N LEU A 345 11.50 -6.92 -31.97
CA LEU A 345 12.86 -6.42 -31.90
C LEU A 345 13.89 -7.56 -31.97
N ASP A 346 13.67 -8.66 -31.26
CA ASP A 346 14.52 -9.84 -31.28
C ASP A 346 14.62 -10.43 -32.71
N ARG A 347 13.52 -10.35 -33.47
CA ARG A 347 13.46 -10.85 -34.84
C ARG A 347 14.08 -9.91 -35.88
N LEU A 348 13.93 -8.59 -35.68
CA LEU A 348 14.50 -7.56 -36.56
C LEU A 348 16.01 -7.34 -36.33
N GLY A 349 16.50 -7.67 -35.12
CA GLY A 349 17.89 -7.49 -34.73
C GLY A 349 18.29 -6.02 -34.56
N GLU A 350 19.58 -5.70 -34.82
CA GLU A 350 20.14 -4.35 -34.57
C GLU A 350 19.49 -3.22 -35.40
N GLY A 351 18.74 -3.53 -36.45
CA GLY A 351 18.06 -2.55 -37.30
C GLY A 351 16.84 -1.89 -36.63
N GLY A 352 16.26 -2.55 -35.65
CA GLY A 352 15.05 -2.05 -34.95
C GLY A 352 13.86 -1.80 -35.89
N ILE A 353 12.90 -0.98 -35.41
CA ILE A 353 11.74 -0.56 -36.20
C ILE A 353 12.11 0.73 -36.97
N PRO A 354 12.06 0.72 -38.33
CA PRO A 354 12.39 1.92 -39.12
C PRO A 354 11.43 3.07 -38.80
N ALA A 355 11.96 4.27 -38.52
CA ALA A 355 11.17 5.44 -38.14
C ALA A 355 10.17 5.88 -39.24
N GLU A 356 10.54 5.68 -40.54
CA GLU A 356 9.68 5.98 -41.68
C GLU A 356 8.44 5.08 -41.79
N ARG A 357 8.41 3.96 -41.08
CA ARG A 357 7.24 3.07 -41.01
C ARG A 357 6.23 3.47 -39.94
N LEU A 358 6.57 4.45 -39.08
CA LEU A 358 5.68 4.87 -38.00
C LEU A 358 4.38 5.47 -38.59
N PRO A 359 3.20 4.88 -38.32
CA PRO A 359 1.95 5.40 -38.85
C PRO A 359 1.57 6.71 -38.16
N GLN A 360 0.82 7.54 -38.86
CA GLN A 360 0.22 8.76 -38.28
C GLN A 360 -1.17 8.40 -37.73
N PRO A 361 -1.52 8.87 -36.52
CA PRO A 361 -2.84 8.63 -35.96
C PRO A 361 -3.89 9.53 -36.55
N GLU A 362 -5.11 9.01 -36.70
CA GLU A 362 -6.31 9.79 -36.96
C GLU A 362 -7.05 9.98 -35.64
N PHE A 363 -7.04 11.20 -35.12
CA PHE A 363 -7.66 11.48 -33.80
C PHE A 363 -9.19 11.51 -33.91
N ALA A 364 -9.86 10.90 -32.94
CA ALA A 364 -11.31 11.00 -32.79
C ALA A 364 -11.74 12.43 -32.44
N GLU A 365 -12.99 12.80 -32.72
CA GLU A 365 -13.50 14.16 -32.44
C GLU A 365 -13.35 14.54 -30.94
N ILE A 366 -13.52 13.59 -30.04
CA ILE A 366 -13.38 13.79 -28.59
C ILE A 366 -11.97 14.23 -28.19
N TRP A 367 -10.91 13.87 -28.96
CA TRP A 367 -9.52 14.20 -28.62
C TRP A 367 -9.31 15.68 -28.33
N GLY A 368 -9.96 16.58 -29.14
CA GLY A 368 -9.84 18.01 -28.95
C GLY A 368 -10.53 18.56 -27.70
N THR A 369 -11.35 17.77 -27.04
CA THR A 369 -12.07 18.14 -25.80
C THR A 369 -11.43 17.58 -24.53
N LEU A 370 -10.46 16.69 -24.69
CA LEU A 370 -9.81 16.06 -23.54
C LEU A 370 -9.01 17.06 -22.70
N PRO A 371 -9.02 16.93 -21.37
CA PRO A 371 -8.37 17.87 -20.48
C PRO A 371 -6.85 17.64 -20.39
N PHE A 372 -6.13 17.75 -21.51
CA PHE A 372 -4.67 17.61 -21.53
C PHE A 372 -3.92 18.78 -20.86
N SER A 373 -4.56 19.94 -20.73
CA SER A 373 -3.96 21.07 -20.00
C SER A 373 -3.69 20.72 -18.54
N GLY A 374 -2.45 20.89 -18.10
CA GLY A 374 -2.04 20.55 -16.73
C GLY A 374 -1.99 19.04 -16.43
N LEU A 375 -2.02 18.19 -17.46
CA LEU A 375 -1.98 16.74 -17.30
C LEU A 375 -0.74 16.29 -16.49
N SER A 376 0.44 16.83 -16.79
CA SER A 376 1.68 16.51 -16.08
C SER A 376 1.58 16.74 -14.57
N TYR A 377 0.91 17.82 -14.13
CA TYR A 377 0.67 18.09 -12.71
C TYR A 377 -0.32 17.09 -12.10
N ARG A 378 -1.36 16.69 -12.83
CA ARG A 378 -2.33 15.70 -12.35
C ARG A 378 -1.71 14.32 -12.26
N VAL A 379 -0.91 13.92 -13.24
CA VAL A 379 -0.15 12.66 -13.19
C VAL A 379 0.84 12.69 -12.02
N ALA A 380 1.55 13.79 -11.79
CA ALA A 380 2.46 13.92 -10.65
C ALA A 380 1.74 13.90 -9.29
N ALA A 381 0.47 14.27 -9.24
CA ALA A 381 -0.36 14.23 -8.03
C ALA A 381 -1.00 12.86 -7.78
N LEU A 382 -0.97 11.94 -8.76
CA LEU A 382 -1.45 10.58 -8.56
C LEU A 382 -0.69 9.91 -7.42
N PRO A 383 -1.37 9.03 -6.66
CA PRO A 383 -0.70 8.17 -5.71
C PRO A 383 0.32 7.32 -6.47
N TYR A 384 1.57 7.64 -6.28
CA TYR A 384 2.69 7.09 -7.05
C TYR A 384 3.53 6.16 -6.20
N TRP A 385 3.78 4.96 -6.74
CA TRP A 385 4.79 4.06 -6.21
C TRP A 385 6.14 4.44 -6.83
N GLY A 386 6.73 5.51 -6.35
CA GLY A 386 8.10 5.87 -6.62
C GLY A 386 9.00 5.05 -5.71
N GLY A 387 9.34 3.88 -6.16
CA GLY A 387 10.40 3.11 -5.53
C GLY A 387 11.72 3.84 -5.67
N THR A 388 11.99 4.75 -4.76
CA THR A 388 13.33 5.12 -4.36
C THR A 388 13.54 4.47 -3.01
N PHE A 389 13.91 3.21 -3.06
CA PHE A 389 14.64 2.57 -2.00
C PHE A 389 16.10 2.53 -2.39
#